data_633ee89054052b975137dfbccdec9d14
#
_entry.id   633ee89054052b975137dfbccdec9d14
#
_cell.length_a   1.000
_cell.length_b   1.000
_cell.length_c   1.000
_cell.angle_alpha   90.00
_cell.angle_beta   90.00
_cell.angle_gamma   90.00
#
_symmetry.space_group_name_H-M   'P 1'
#
loop_
_entity.id
_entity.type
_entity.pdbx_description
1 polymer ?
#
loop_
_entity_poly.entity_id
_entity_poly.type
_entity_poly.pdbx_seq_one_letter_code
_entity_poly.pdbx_strand_id
1 'polypeptide(L)'
;MNLDKIQEMWERDAVIDPDNLHDESLRIPQLHSKYYTIYNTITLLREKTREQYSKVKLDRHNYYTGKSPAEVYVEDPFPYKVREKDAIQRYLDADEKLSQVDMKIRYYDVTLKFLEEIIRNISGRTYQIKNAIEWQRFQSGF
;
A
#
# COMPACT_ATOMS: atom_id res chain seq x y z
N MET A 1 3.11 8.02 -6.59
CA MET A 1 3.21 6.80 -7.42
C MET A 1 2.08 5.87 -7.02
N ASN A 2 1.36 5.33 -7.97
CA ASN A 2 0.24 4.43 -7.72
C ASN A 2 0.60 2.96 -7.97
N LEU A 3 -0.28 2.04 -7.58
CA LEU A 3 -0.06 0.60 -7.72
C LEU A 3 0.19 0.19 -9.18
N ASP A 4 -0.58 0.74 -10.12
CA ASP A 4 -0.44 0.39 -11.55
C ASP A 4 0.96 0.73 -12.07
N LYS A 5 1.48 1.89 -11.70
CA LYS A 5 2.85 2.30 -12.09
C LYS A 5 3.91 1.41 -11.46
N ILE A 6 3.71 1.00 -10.22
CA ILE A 6 4.62 0.08 -9.52
C ILE A 6 4.61 -1.28 -10.23
N GLN A 7 3.43 -1.78 -10.60
CA GLN A 7 3.29 -3.04 -11.33
C GLN A 7 4.00 -3.00 -12.68
N GLU A 8 3.78 -1.94 -13.47
CA GLU A 8 4.45 -1.75 -14.76
C GLU A 8 5.97 -1.69 -14.62
N MET A 9 6.44 -0.98 -13.61
CA MET A 9 7.86 -0.82 -13.32
C MET A 9 8.49 -2.16 -12.94
N TRP A 10 7.80 -2.96 -12.12
CA TRP A 10 8.28 -4.28 -11.72
C TRP A 10 8.27 -5.27 -12.87
N GLU A 11 7.29 -5.23 -13.77
CA GLU A 11 7.27 -6.06 -14.97
C GLU A 11 8.57 -5.90 -15.78
N ARG A 12 9.07 -4.68 -15.89
CA ARG A 12 10.34 -4.40 -16.57
C ARG A 12 11.54 -4.84 -15.75
N ASP A 13 11.54 -4.50 -14.45
CA ASP A 13 12.67 -4.79 -13.56
C ASP A 13 12.79 -6.27 -13.18
N ALA A 14 11.68 -7.03 -13.29
CA ALA A 14 11.66 -8.45 -12.99
C ALA A 14 12.48 -9.29 -13.99
N VAL A 15 12.64 -8.79 -15.21
CA VAL A 15 13.36 -9.51 -16.26
C VAL A 15 14.84 -9.58 -15.92
N ILE A 16 15.41 -10.78 -16.00
CA ILE A 16 16.85 -11.04 -15.86
C ILE A 16 17.38 -11.37 -17.26
N ASP A 17 18.34 -10.59 -17.74
CA ASP A 17 18.98 -10.83 -19.02
C ASP A 17 19.98 -12.00 -18.88
N PRO A 18 19.72 -13.14 -19.54
CA PRO A 18 20.61 -14.31 -19.42
C PRO A 18 21.99 -14.10 -20.05
N ASP A 19 22.13 -13.11 -20.92
CA ASP A 19 23.40 -12.80 -21.57
C ASP A 19 24.28 -11.84 -20.76
N ASN A 20 23.74 -11.24 -19.69
CA ASN A 20 24.42 -10.26 -18.84
C ASN A 20 24.26 -10.58 -17.34
N LEU A 21 24.45 -11.84 -16.94
CA LEU A 21 24.21 -12.29 -15.57
C LEU A 21 25.10 -11.60 -14.55
N HIS A 22 26.35 -11.26 -14.92
CA HIS A 22 27.23 -10.50 -14.06
C HIS A 22 26.66 -9.12 -13.71
N ASP A 23 26.22 -8.37 -14.72
CA ASP A 23 25.61 -7.05 -14.54
C ASP A 23 24.31 -7.13 -13.75
N GLU A 24 23.49 -8.15 -14.01
CA GLU A 24 22.26 -8.41 -13.27
C GLU A 24 22.55 -8.68 -11.79
N SER A 25 23.62 -9.39 -11.46
CA SER A 25 24.06 -9.62 -10.09
C SER A 25 24.44 -8.33 -9.38
N LEU A 26 25.17 -7.45 -10.05
CA LEU A 26 25.59 -6.16 -9.50
C LEU A 26 24.45 -5.18 -9.33
N ARG A 27 23.37 -5.37 -10.07
CA ARG A 27 22.19 -4.51 -10.04
C ARG A 27 21.27 -4.79 -8.83
N ILE A 28 21.40 -5.93 -8.17
CA ILE A 28 20.52 -6.36 -7.06
C ILE A 28 20.39 -5.29 -5.96
N PRO A 29 21.48 -4.70 -5.41
CA PRO A 29 21.35 -3.68 -4.37
C PRO A 29 20.60 -2.42 -4.84
N GLN A 30 20.75 -2.04 -6.10
CA GLN A 30 20.04 -0.88 -6.66
C GLN A 30 18.55 -1.14 -6.76
N LEU A 31 18.15 -2.32 -7.21
CA LEU A 31 16.74 -2.72 -7.24
C LEU A 31 16.14 -2.76 -5.85
N HIS A 32 16.85 -3.33 -4.90
CA HIS A 32 16.40 -3.38 -3.51
C HIS A 32 16.17 -1.97 -2.96
N SER A 33 17.14 -1.08 -3.13
CA SER A 33 17.06 0.31 -2.67
C SER A 33 15.87 1.04 -3.32
N LYS A 34 15.66 0.87 -4.62
CA LYS A 34 14.57 1.47 -5.37
C LYS A 34 13.21 1.11 -4.78
N TYR A 35 12.94 -0.16 -4.62
CA TYR A 35 11.64 -0.65 -4.13
C TYR A 35 11.45 -0.44 -2.64
N TYR A 36 12.51 -0.55 -1.87
CA TYR A 36 12.46 -0.28 -0.43
C TYR A 36 12.17 1.19 -0.12
N THR A 37 12.71 2.11 -0.92
CA THR A 37 12.39 3.54 -0.82
C THR A 37 10.92 3.81 -1.09
N ILE A 38 10.35 3.17 -2.12
CA ILE A 38 8.92 3.27 -2.42
C ILE A 38 8.09 2.69 -1.28
N TYR A 39 8.49 1.54 -0.75
CA TYR A 39 7.84 0.91 0.40
C TYR A 39 7.76 1.84 1.60
N ASN A 40 8.86 2.49 1.95
CA ASN A 40 8.89 3.43 3.06
C ASN A 40 7.99 4.64 2.82
N THR A 41 7.99 5.18 1.60
CA THR A 41 7.12 6.31 1.24
C THR A 41 5.65 5.94 1.40
N ILE A 42 5.24 4.78 0.89
CA ILE A 42 3.85 4.31 1.00
C ILE A 42 3.46 4.02 2.46
N THR A 43 4.38 3.46 3.23
CA THR A 43 4.17 3.22 4.67
C THR A 43 3.86 4.53 5.41
N LEU A 44 4.63 5.59 5.14
CA LEU A 44 4.41 6.89 5.77
C LEU A 44 3.09 7.53 5.32
N LEU A 45 2.72 7.38 4.06
CA LEU A 45 1.42 7.84 3.55
C LEU A 45 0.27 7.10 4.23
N ARG A 46 0.40 5.79 4.43
CA ARG A 46 -0.61 5.00 5.15
C ARG A 46 -0.77 5.49 6.58
N GLU A 47 0.31 5.72 7.29
CA GLU A 47 0.27 6.21 8.67
C GLU A 47 -0.40 7.60 8.76
N LYS A 48 -0.09 8.49 7.82
CA LYS A 48 -0.73 9.79 7.72
C LYS A 48 -2.24 9.66 7.47
N THR A 49 -2.63 8.73 6.64
CA THR A 49 -4.05 8.47 6.33
C THR A 49 -4.77 7.83 7.52
N ARG A 50 -4.11 6.98 8.29
CA ARG A 50 -4.65 6.45 9.56
C ARG A 50 -4.92 7.54 10.58
N GLU A 51 -4.05 8.53 10.66
CA GLU A 51 -4.27 9.71 11.51
C GLU A 51 -5.48 10.50 11.03
N GLN A 52 -5.61 10.71 9.72
CA GLN A 52 -6.78 11.34 9.12
C GLN A 52 -8.06 10.54 9.41
N TYR A 53 -8.00 9.23 9.33
CA TYR A 53 -9.13 8.34 9.67
C TYR A 53 -9.63 8.58 11.08
N SER A 54 -8.73 8.68 12.06
CA SER A 54 -9.10 8.93 13.45
C SER A 54 -9.81 10.28 13.62
N LYS A 55 -9.34 11.32 12.92
CA LYS A 55 -9.95 12.66 12.94
C LYS A 55 -11.33 12.66 12.28
N VAL A 56 -11.46 12.06 11.12
CA VAL A 56 -12.75 11.94 10.41
C VAL A 56 -13.75 11.12 11.24
N LYS A 57 -13.28 10.05 11.86
CA LYS A 57 -14.13 9.22 12.74
C LYS A 57 -14.70 10.03 13.91
N LEU A 58 -13.90 10.86 14.54
CA LEU A 58 -14.35 11.73 15.62
C LEU A 58 -15.38 12.74 15.09
N ASP A 59 -15.12 13.38 13.95
CA ASP A 59 -16.04 14.35 13.34
C ASP A 59 -17.38 13.70 13.00
N ARG A 60 -17.37 12.50 12.45
CA ARG A 60 -18.60 11.78 12.09
C ARG A 60 -19.33 11.26 13.32
N HIS A 61 -18.60 10.83 14.34
CA HIS A 61 -19.18 10.47 15.64
C HIS A 61 -19.94 11.67 16.24
N ASN A 62 -19.33 12.84 16.24
CA ASN A 62 -19.95 14.07 16.73
C ASN A 62 -21.19 14.43 15.89
N TYR A 63 -21.12 14.26 14.59
CA TYR A 63 -22.26 14.50 13.69
C TYR A 63 -23.47 13.64 14.06
N TYR A 64 -23.28 12.32 14.21
CA TYR A 64 -24.39 11.41 14.51
C TYR A 64 -24.91 11.54 15.93
N THR A 65 -24.12 12.04 16.85
CA THR A 65 -24.52 12.24 18.26
C THR A 65 -25.05 13.63 18.55
N GLY A 66 -25.14 14.50 17.54
CA GLY A 66 -25.69 15.85 17.69
C GLY A 66 -24.73 16.88 18.28
N LYS A 67 -23.42 16.61 18.28
CA LYS A 67 -22.40 17.47 18.89
C LYS A 67 -21.64 18.35 17.89
N SER A 68 -21.91 18.24 16.60
CA SER A 68 -21.30 19.08 15.58
C SER A 68 -21.84 20.52 15.63
N PRO A 69 -21.10 21.52 15.10
CA PRO A 69 -21.58 22.90 15.00
C PRO A 69 -22.88 22.99 14.19
N ALA A 70 -23.69 24.01 14.49
CA ALA A 70 -25.01 24.19 13.85
C ALA A 70 -24.91 24.31 12.31
N GLU A 71 -23.84 24.92 11.81
CA GLU A 71 -23.59 25.09 10.38
C GLU A 71 -23.54 23.75 9.63
N VAL A 72 -23.00 22.73 10.27
CA VAL A 72 -22.88 21.37 9.68
C VAL A 72 -24.27 20.79 9.40
N TYR A 73 -25.23 20.98 10.32
CA TYR A 73 -26.59 20.47 10.17
C TYR A 73 -27.45 21.30 9.21
N VAL A 74 -27.06 22.54 8.94
CA VAL A 74 -27.70 23.36 7.91
C VAL A 74 -27.37 22.82 6.52
N GLU A 75 -26.10 22.47 6.28
CA GLU A 75 -25.64 21.93 4.99
C GLU A 75 -26.02 20.46 4.79
N ASP A 76 -25.96 19.67 5.86
CA ASP A 76 -26.23 18.23 5.83
C ASP A 76 -27.12 17.88 7.03
N PRO A 77 -28.47 18.00 6.88
CA PRO A 77 -29.38 17.74 7.98
C PRO A 77 -29.37 16.29 8.44
N PHE A 78 -29.32 16.10 9.76
CA PHE A 78 -29.48 14.80 10.39
C PHE A 78 -30.42 14.96 11.60
N PRO A 79 -31.71 14.54 11.47
CA PRO A 79 -32.73 14.86 12.47
C PRO A 79 -32.66 14.03 13.74
N TYR A 80 -31.76 13.02 13.78
CA TYR A 80 -31.63 12.13 14.91
C TYR A 80 -30.43 12.51 15.79
N LYS A 81 -30.46 12.07 17.06
CA LYS A 81 -29.33 12.07 17.96
C LYS A 81 -29.12 10.64 18.44
N VAL A 82 -28.18 9.95 17.84
CA VAL A 82 -27.94 8.55 18.16
C VAL A 82 -27.22 8.46 19.50
N ARG A 83 -27.72 7.65 20.42
CA ARG A 83 -27.16 7.51 21.78
C ARG A 83 -26.64 6.11 22.09
N GLU A 84 -27.22 5.09 21.46
CA GLU A 84 -26.79 3.72 21.65
C GLU A 84 -25.46 3.48 20.92
N LYS A 85 -24.51 2.89 21.62
CA LYS A 85 -23.16 2.59 21.11
C LYS A 85 -23.20 1.74 19.82
N ASP A 86 -24.03 0.71 19.80
CA ASP A 86 -24.14 -0.18 18.63
C ASP A 86 -24.74 0.54 17.42
N ALA A 87 -25.72 1.42 17.67
CA ALA A 87 -26.32 2.24 16.62
C ALA A 87 -25.34 3.24 16.05
N ILE A 88 -24.54 3.89 16.90
CA ILE A 88 -23.46 4.81 16.47
C ILE A 88 -22.48 4.06 15.57
N GLN A 89 -22.08 2.86 15.95
CA GLN A 89 -21.14 2.06 15.17
C GLN A 89 -21.69 1.71 13.79
N ARG A 90 -22.98 1.37 13.70
CA ARG A 90 -23.63 1.09 12.41
C ARG A 90 -23.63 2.31 11.49
N TYR A 91 -23.90 3.51 12.01
CA TYR A 91 -23.83 4.74 11.23
C TYR A 91 -22.40 5.05 10.79
N LEU A 92 -21.41 4.84 11.65
CA LEU A 92 -19.99 5.03 11.30
C LEU A 92 -19.55 4.04 10.22
N ASP A 93 -19.94 2.78 10.33
CA ASP A 93 -19.58 1.74 9.35
C ASP A 93 -20.18 2.03 7.96
N ALA A 94 -21.34 2.68 7.91
CA ALA A 94 -22.01 3.06 6.67
C ALA A 94 -21.66 4.49 6.21
N ASP A 95 -20.88 5.24 6.97
CA ASP A 95 -20.54 6.62 6.67
C ASP A 95 -19.65 6.71 5.43
N GLU A 96 -20.08 7.51 4.43
CA GLU A 96 -19.35 7.62 3.17
C GLU A 96 -18.01 8.31 3.31
N LYS A 97 -17.92 9.38 4.10
CA LYS A 97 -16.67 10.11 4.30
C LYS A 97 -15.61 9.24 4.99
N LEU A 98 -16.03 8.50 6.02
CA LEU A 98 -15.16 7.58 6.75
C LEU A 98 -14.76 6.40 5.87
N SER A 99 -15.69 5.87 5.09
CA SER A 99 -15.45 4.78 4.15
C SER A 99 -14.42 5.14 3.08
N GLN A 100 -14.45 6.36 2.56
CA GLN A 100 -13.46 6.83 1.58
C GLN A 100 -12.03 6.83 2.15
N VAL A 101 -11.87 7.27 3.39
CA VAL A 101 -10.56 7.25 4.06
C VAL A 101 -10.10 5.82 4.32
N ASP A 102 -11.02 4.96 4.78
CA ASP A 102 -10.73 3.53 4.99
C ASP A 102 -10.29 2.83 3.71
N MET A 103 -10.97 3.09 2.59
CA MET A 103 -10.59 2.55 1.28
C MET A 103 -9.19 2.98 0.86
N LYS A 104 -8.80 4.21 1.18
CA LYS A 104 -7.45 4.70 0.90
C LYS A 104 -6.40 3.96 1.72
N ILE A 105 -6.68 3.66 2.99
CA ILE A 105 -5.81 2.84 3.83
C ILE A 105 -5.67 1.44 3.24
N ARG A 106 -6.77 0.82 2.83
CA ARG A 106 -6.77 -0.52 2.21
C ARG A 106 -5.97 -0.54 0.90
N TYR A 107 -6.08 0.52 0.11
CA TYR A 107 -5.29 0.68 -1.11
C TYR A 107 -3.78 0.67 -0.79
N TYR A 108 -3.36 1.41 0.24
CA TYR A 108 -1.97 1.39 0.67
C TYR A 108 -1.55 0.01 1.20
N ASP A 109 -2.41 -0.68 1.93
CA ASP A 109 -2.12 -2.03 2.41
C ASP A 109 -1.89 -3.02 1.25
N VAL A 110 -2.72 -2.97 0.22
CA VAL A 110 -2.54 -3.79 -0.98
C VAL A 110 -1.23 -3.46 -1.69
N THR A 111 -0.95 -2.17 -1.84
CA THR A 111 0.29 -1.69 -2.47
C THR A 111 1.53 -2.15 -1.69
N LEU A 112 1.49 -2.06 -0.36
CA LEU A 112 2.59 -2.52 0.50
C LEU A 112 2.81 -4.03 0.41
N LYS A 113 1.75 -4.83 0.36
CA LYS A 113 1.87 -6.27 0.15
C LYS A 113 2.54 -6.60 -1.17
N PHE A 114 2.17 -5.90 -2.22
CA PHE A 114 2.80 -6.07 -3.53
C PHE A 114 4.29 -5.72 -3.48
N LEU A 115 4.64 -4.61 -2.84
CA LEU A 115 6.04 -4.20 -2.65
C LEU A 115 6.84 -5.20 -1.81
N GLU A 116 6.24 -5.78 -0.78
CA GLU A 116 6.87 -6.84 0.04
C GLU A 116 7.22 -8.07 -0.82
N GLU A 117 6.33 -8.48 -1.71
CA GLU A 117 6.59 -9.58 -2.64
C GLU A 117 7.71 -9.25 -3.63
N ILE A 118 7.75 -8.02 -4.14
CA ILE A 118 8.85 -7.55 -5.00
C ILE A 118 10.18 -7.63 -4.25
N ILE A 119 10.25 -7.08 -3.06
CA ILE A 119 11.48 -7.06 -2.23
C ILE A 119 11.93 -8.48 -1.92
N ARG A 120 11.01 -9.37 -1.58
CA ARG A 120 11.30 -10.79 -1.36
C ARG A 120 11.87 -11.44 -2.62
N ASN A 121 11.28 -11.16 -3.77
CA ASN A 121 11.74 -11.67 -5.06
C ASN A 121 13.16 -11.17 -5.37
N ILE A 122 13.44 -9.89 -5.15
CA ILE A 122 14.77 -9.31 -5.32
C ILE A 122 15.80 -9.99 -4.40
N SER A 123 15.42 -10.26 -3.16
CA SER A 123 16.28 -10.97 -2.19
C SER A 123 16.64 -12.40 -2.66
N GLY A 124 15.75 -13.03 -3.43
CA GLY A 124 16.00 -14.35 -4.02
C GLY A 124 16.79 -14.33 -5.33
N ARG A 125 17.07 -13.16 -5.89
CA ARG A 125 17.75 -13.06 -7.19
C ARG A 125 19.16 -13.63 -7.20
N THR A 126 19.86 -13.54 -6.09
CA THR A 126 21.20 -14.11 -5.96
C THR A 126 21.21 -15.60 -6.30
N TYR A 127 20.25 -16.35 -5.78
CA TYR A 127 20.10 -17.77 -6.07
C TYR A 127 19.68 -18.04 -7.52
N GLN A 128 18.77 -17.25 -8.05
CA GLN A 128 18.32 -17.37 -9.44
C GLN A 128 19.47 -17.16 -10.42
N ILE A 129 20.26 -16.11 -10.20
CA ILE A 129 21.41 -15.78 -11.05
C ILE A 129 22.49 -16.85 -10.91
N LYS A 130 22.79 -17.29 -9.70
CA LYS A 130 23.73 -18.38 -9.45
C LYS A 130 23.32 -19.65 -10.18
N ASN A 131 22.05 -20.04 -10.07
CA ASN A 131 21.53 -21.22 -10.77
C ASN A 131 21.61 -21.07 -12.30
N ALA A 132 21.32 -19.89 -12.83
CA ALA A 132 21.44 -19.60 -14.25
C ALA A 132 22.89 -19.72 -14.74
N ILE A 133 23.86 -19.25 -13.97
CA ILE A 133 25.30 -19.38 -14.27
C ILE A 133 25.72 -20.85 -14.27
N GLU A 134 25.32 -21.62 -13.29
CA GLU A 134 25.63 -23.05 -13.18
C GLU A 134 25.01 -23.83 -14.35
N TRP A 135 23.81 -23.50 -14.78
CA TRP A 135 23.17 -24.10 -15.94
C TRP A 135 23.96 -23.81 -17.23
N GLN A 136 24.39 -22.56 -17.44
CA GLN A 136 25.20 -22.17 -18.59
C GLN A 136 26.53 -22.92 -18.61
N ARG A 137 27.19 -23.06 -17.46
CA ARG A 137 28.42 -23.83 -17.33
C ARG A 137 28.22 -25.31 -17.67
N PHE A 138 27.14 -25.89 -17.17
CA PHE A 138 26.77 -27.28 -17.49
C PHE A 138 26.57 -27.47 -18.99
N GLN A 139 25.85 -26.56 -19.64
CA GLN A 139 25.63 -26.62 -21.10
C GLN A 139 26.95 -26.47 -21.90
N SER A 140 27.92 -25.74 -21.35
CA SER A 140 29.23 -25.56 -21.98
C SER A 140 30.22 -26.71 -21.70
N GLY A 141 29.80 -27.73 -20.96
CA GLY A 141 30.61 -28.91 -20.67
C GLY A 141 31.61 -28.74 -19.51
N PHE A 142 31.38 -27.76 -18.63
CA PHE A 142 32.24 -27.52 -17.46
C PHE A 142 31.64 -28.05 -16.15
#